data_3df1a34ec4b8bc370668536f42603a08
#
_entry.id   3df1a34ec4b8bc370668536f42603a08
#
_cell.length_a   1.000
_cell.length_b   1.000
_cell.length_c   1.000
_cell.angle_alpha   90.00
_cell.angle_beta   90.00
_cell.angle_gamma   90.00
#
_symmetry.space_group_name_H-M   'P 1'
#
loop_
_entity.id
_entity.type
_entity.pdbx_description
1 polymer ?
#
loop_
_entity_poly.entity_id
_entity_poly.type
_entity_poly.pdbx_seq_one_letter_code
_entity_poly.pdbx_strand_id
1 'polypeptide(L)'
;MSKIILIVGPTGTGKTTLSIKLAKKYDAVILNADSTQVYTEPLIATAKIKEHEKENIEHYLFDVVSLNDDYTLYDYQKDGRRLLDRFISENKNVIIVGGSGLYVKALLYNYVLEDKKEIDIDFSEYSNEELKNKVLALDPESDIHVNNRQRLEGFLKHHYETGKVIKKTDAVSYTHLRAH
;
A
#
# COMPACT_ATOMS: atom_id res chain seq x y z
N MET A 1 -15.99 3.74 20.22
CA MET A 1 -15.88 3.77 18.75
C MET A 1 -14.44 4.10 18.40
N SER A 2 -13.72 3.19 17.76
CA SER A 2 -12.32 3.37 17.40
C SER A 2 -12.15 4.49 16.38
N LYS A 3 -11.06 5.26 16.51
CA LYS A 3 -10.70 6.31 15.57
C LYS A 3 -9.53 5.82 14.71
N ILE A 4 -9.61 6.09 13.41
CA ILE A 4 -8.47 5.90 12.50
C ILE A 4 -8.02 7.29 12.04
N ILE A 5 -6.75 7.61 12.31
CA ILE A 5 -6.13 8.88 11.94
C ILE A 5 -5.04 8.58 10.90
N LEU A 6 -5.08 9.29 9.78
CA LEU A 6 -4.12 9.16 8.70
C LEU A 6 -3.15 10.33 8.67
N ILE A 7 -1.82 10.03 8.71
CA ILE A 7 -0.75 11.02 8.61
C ILE A 7 0.09 10.69 7.38
N VAL A 8 -0.05 11.48 6.34
CA VAL A 8 0.69 11.29 5.07
C VAL A 8 1.51 12.51 4.71
N GLY A 9 2.61 12.31 4.02
CA GLY A 9 3.46 13.38 3.53
C GLY A 9 4.87 12.91 3.18
N PRO A 10 5.70 13.76 2.58
CA PRO A 10 7.08 13.43 2.21
C PRO A 10 7.95 13.06 3.41
N THR A 11 9.07 12.37 3.17
CA THR A 11 10.07 12.10 4.21
C THR A 11 10.62 13.41 4.77
N GLY A 12 10.93 13.44 6.06
CA GLY A 12 11.50 14.63 6.73
C GLY A 12 10.48 15.68 7.20
N THR A 13 9.16 15.47 7.01
CA THR A 13 8.12 16.44 7.41
C THR A 13 7.63 16.31 8.86
N GLY A 14 8.29 15.49 9.69
CA GLY A 14 7.93 15.35 11.11
C GLY A 14 6.75 14.42 11.39
N LYS A 15 6.34 13.59 10.41
CA LYS A 15 5.24 12.62 10.59
C LYS A 15 5.41 11.70 11.79
N THR A 16 6.61 11.17 11.98
CA THR A 16 6.93 10.27 13.11
C THR A 16 6.70 10.94 14.45
N THR A 17 7.24 12.15 14.64
CA THR A 17 7.04 12.91 15.88
C THR A 17 5.56 13.22 16.12
N LEU A 18 4.83 13.58 15.05
CA LEU A 18 3.39 13.85 15.15
C LEU A 18 2.60 12.59 15.49
N SER A 19 2.93 11.44 14.86
CA SER A 19 2.25 10.16 15.13
C SER A 19 2.41 9.72 16.58
N ILE A 20 3.61 9.85 17.15
CA ILE A 20 3.88 9.55 18.56
C ILE A 20 3.03 10.44 19.51
N LYS A 21 3.03 11.77 19.25
CA LYS A 21 2.22 12.70 20.05
C LYS A 21 0.74 12.37 20.01
N LEU A 22 0.22 12.07 18.83
CA LEU A 22 -1.20 11.70 18.67
C LEU A 22 -1.50 10.32 19.25
N ALA A 23 -0.59 9.35 19.12
CA ALA A 23 -0.75 8.02 19.70
C ALA A 23 -0.88 8.11 21.23
N LYS A 24 -0.03 8.88 21.90
CA LYS A 24 -0.17 9.13 23.33
C LYS A 24 -1.49 9.83 23.70
N LYS A 25 -1.88 10.83 22.90
CA LYS A 25 -3.11 11.60 23.17
C LYS A 25 -4.37 10.77 23.04
N TYR A 26 -4.40 9.84 22.11
CA TYR A 26 -5.59 9.06 21.76
C TYR A 26 -5.52 7.59 22.21
N ASP A 27 -4.47 7.21 22.93
CA ASP A 27 -4.21 5.82 23.28
C ASP A 27 -4.32 4.92 22.05
N ALA A 28 -3.51 5.23 21.04
CA ALA A 28 -3.55 4.62 19.72
C ALA A 28 -2.31 3.79 19.42
N VAL A 29 -2.48 2.76 18.63
CA VAL A 29 -1.39 2.02 17.98
C VAL A 29 -0.98 2.72 16.68
N ILE A 30 0.25 2.48 16.22
CA ILE A 30 0.77 3.04 14.97
C ILE A 30 0.92 1.94 13.93
N LEU A 31 0.37 2.17 12.74
CA LEU A 31 0.44 1.28 11.58
C LEU A 31 1.23 1.95 10.46
N ASN A 32 2.28 1.29 9.98
CA ASN A 32 3.14 1.81 8.91
C ASN A 32 2.44 1.79 7.55
N ALA A 33 2.58 2.87 6.79
CA ALA A 33 2.20 3.00 5.39
C ALA A 33 3.35 3.57 4.53
N ASP A 34 4.58 3.14 4.83
CA ASP A 34 5.77 3.46 4.06
C ASP A 34 6.44 2.17 3.58
N SER A 35 6.56 2.02 2.25
CA SER A 35 7.09 0.82 1.61
C SER A 35 8.54 0.50 1.96
N THR A 36 9.31 1.49 2.41
CA THR A 36 10.72 1.30 2.78
C THR A 36 10.90 0.85 4.23
N GLN A 37 9.93 1.13 5.09
CA GLN A 37 10.01 0.81 6.51
C GLN A 37 9.48 -0.59 6.87
N VAL A 38 8.97 -1.34 5.90
CA VAL A 38 8.56 -2.75 6.11
C VAL A 38 9.77 -3.68 6.21
N TYR A 39 10.92 -3.31 5.65
CA TYR A 39 12.12 -4.14 5.65
C TYR A 39 12.90 -4.03 6.95
N THR A 40 13.47 -5.16 7.41
CA THR A 40 14.26 -5.23 8.66
C THR A 40 15.62 -4.53 8.51
N GLU A 41 16.23 -4.58 7.33
CA GLU A 41 17.51 -3.97 7.06
C GLU A 41 17.38 -2.44 6.94
N PRO A 42 18.38 -1.69 7.45
CA PRO A 42 18.39 -0.24 7.28
C PRO A 42 18.71 0.11 5.83
N LEU A 43 17.70 0.53 5.08
CA LEU A 43 17.94 1.13 3.77
C LEU A 43 18.57 2.50 3.93
N ILE A 44 19.58 2.82 3.11
CA ILE A 44 20.24 4.13 3.10
C ILE A 44 19.17 5.21 2.87
N ALA A 45 19.19 6.25 3.72
CA ALA A 45 18.24 7.36 3.69
C ALA A 45 16.79 7.05 4.15
N THR A 46 16.50 5.90 4.73
CA THR A 46 15.22 5.71 5.41
C THR A 46 15.30 6.29 6.83
N ALA A 47 14.41 7.23 7.13
CA ALA A 47 14.26 7.77 8.49
C ALA A 47 13.51 6.73 9.36
N LYS A 48 14.16 5.58 9.60
CA LYS A 48 13.59 4.49 10.39
C LYS A 48 13.49 4.94 11.85
N ILE A 49 12.33 4.74 12.45
CA ILE A 49 12.12 5.02 13.86
C ILE A 49 12.97 4.07 14.71
N LYS A 50 13.75 4.64 15.63
CA LYS A 50 14.57 3.87 16.57
C LYS A 50 13.71 3.40 17.75
N GLU A 51 14.11 2.32 18.40
CA GLU A 51 13.31 1.74 19.49
C GLU A 51 13.03 2.74 20.63
N HIS A 52 14.02 3.53 21.04
CA HIS A 52 13.84 4.56 22.06
C HIS A 52 12.91 5.71 21.64
N GLU A 53 12.72 5.91 20.33
CA GLU A 53 11.81 6.94 19.79
C GLU A 53 10.35 6.46 19.76
N LYS A 54 10.10 5.14 19.83
CA LYS A 54 8.75 4.58 19.87
C LYS A 54 7.99 4.87 21.16
N GLU A 55 8.68 5.25 22.22
CA GLU A 55 8.12 5.70 23.50
C GLU A 55 7.04 4.76 24.08
N ASN A 56 7.29 3.46 24.03
CA ASN A 56 6.39 2.37 24.44
C ASN A 56 5.05 2.28 23.68
N ILE A 57 4.93 2.94 22.52
CA ILE A 57 3.76 2.82 21.65
C ILE A 57 3.93 1.60 20.75
N GLU A 58 2.89 0.81 20.62
CA GLU A 58 2.86 -0.34 19.71
C GLU A 58 2.93 0.12 18.26
N HIS A 59 3.91 -0.38 17.51
CA HIS A 59 4.13 -0.10 16.10
C HIS A 59 3.99 -1.39 15.28
N TYR A 60 3.24 -1.33 14.20
CA TYR A 60 2.93 -2.47 13.34
C TYR A 60 3.30 -2.22 11.90
N LEU A 61 3.69 -3.27 11.18
CA LEU A 61 4.19 -3.26 9.80
C LEU A 61 5.48 -2.45 9.62
N PHE A 62 6.27 -2.38 10.68
CA PHE A 62 7.67 -1.99 10.63
C PHE A 62 8.52 -3.23 10.78
N ASP A 63 9.64 -3.35 10.06
CA ASP A 63 10.60 -4.44 10.22
C ASP A 63 9.97 -5.85 10.14
N VAL A 64 9.08 -6.06 9.17
CA VAL A 64 8.31 -7.33 9.07
C VAL A 64 8.94 -8.34 8.11
N VAL A 65 9.83 -7.91 7.23
CA VAL A 65 10.39 -8.75 6.16
C VAL A 65 11.85 -8.40 5.88
N SER A 66 12.65 -9.40 5.49
CA SER A 66 14.03 -9.17 5.01
C SER A 66 14.02 -8.70 3.56
N LEU A 67 15.07 -7.94 3.15
CA LEU A 67 15.28 -7.55 1.75
C LEU A 67 15.43 -8.74 0.78
N ASN A 68 15.78 -9.92 1.31
CA ASN A 68 15.91 -11.13 0.52
C ASN A 68 14.58 -11.86 0.31
N ASP A 69 13.52 -11.41 0.97
CA ASP A 69 12.20 -12.02 0.89
C ASP A 69 11.26 -11.14 0.04
N ASP A 70 10.39 -11.78 -0.69
CA ASP A 70 9.36 -11.09 -1.45
C ASP A 70 8.24 -10.62 -0.52
N TYR A 71 8.03 -9.31 -0.48
CA TYR A 71 6.90 -8.71 0.22
C TYR A 71 6.18 -7.74 -0.71
N THR A 72 5.10 -8.21 -1.26
CA THR A 72 4.33 -7.50 -2.27
C THR A 72 3.34 -6.50 -1.66
N LEU A 73 2.78 -5.62 -2.49
CA LEU A 73 1.68 -4.75 -2.09
C LEU A 73 0.45 -5.56 -1.65
N TYR A 74 0.26 -6.75 -2.19
CA TYR A 74 -0.79 -7.70 -1.79
C TYR A 74 -0.58 -8.19 -0.35
N ASP A 75 0.65 -8.60 0.00
CA ASP A 75 0.98 -9.05 1.35
C ASP A 75 0.76 -7.93 2.37
N TYR A 76 1.24 -6.72 2.04
CA TYR A 76 1.00 -5.54 2.86
C TYR A 76 -0.51 -5.26 3.04
N GLN A 77 -1.30 -5.32 1.97
CA GLN A 77 -2.74 -5.10 2.05
C GLN A 77 -3.42 -6.14 2.94
N LYS A 78 -3.08 -7.41 2.76
CA LYS A 78 -3.61 -8.54 3.54
C LYS A 78 -3.30 -8.38 5.03
N ASP A 79 -2.03 -8.13 5.35
CA ASP A 79 -1.58 -7.98 6.74
C ASP A 79 -2.15 -6.72 7.39
N GLY A 80 -2.13 -5.61 6.66
CA GLY A 80 -2.63 -4.33 7.16
C GLY A 80 -4.13 -4.34 7.43
N ARG A 81 -4.92 -4.94 6.53
CA ARG A 81 -6.37 -5.06 6.73
C ARG A 81 -6.70 -5.98 7.90
N ARG A 82 -6.02 -7.12 8.01
CA ARG A 82 -6.17 -8.02 9.16
C ARG A 82 -5.91 -7.31 10.49
N LEU A 83 -4.88 -6.46 10.53
CA LEU A 83 -4.56 -5.66 11.73
C LEU A 83 -5.63 -4.60 12.00
N LEU A 84 -6.10 -3.89 10.97
CA LEU A 84 -7.17 -2.90 11.12
C LEU A 84 -8.46 -3.52 11.64
N ASP A 85 -8.89 -4.65 11.08
CA ASP A 85 -10.09 -5.36 11.52
C ASP A 85 -9.97 -5.78 12.98
N ARG A 86 -8.81 -6.31 13.39
CA ARG A 86 -8.52 -6.65 14.78
C ARG A 86 -8.63 -5.42 15.68
N PHE A 87 -7.97 -4.32 15.35
CA PHE A 87 -7.97 -3.12 16.19
C PHE A 87 -9.38 -2.49 16.29
N ILE A 88 -10.15 -2.51 15.21
CA ILE A 88 -11.52 -2.05 15.20
C ILE A 88 -12.38 -2.92 16.13
N SER A 89 -12.23 -4.25 16.07
CA SER A 89 -12.96 -5.17 16.95
C SER A 89 -12.60 -5.01 18.43
N GLU A 90 -11.34 -4.67 18.72
CA GLU A 90 -10.83 -4.38 20.06
C GLU A 90 -11.12 -2.96 20.54
N ASN A 91 -11.83 -2.12 19.77
CA ASN A 91 -12.04 -0.69 20.02
C ASN A 91 -10.74 0.12 20.22
N LYS A 92 -9.63 -0.32 19.65
CA LYS A 92 -8.36 0.42 19.67
C LYS A 92 -8.35 1.53 18.63
N ASN A 93 -7.80 2.68 18.99
CA ASN A 93 -7.51 3.76 18.04
C ASN A 93 -6.28 3.41 17.22
N VAL A 94 -6.26 3.82 15.94
CA VAL A 94 -5.16 3.51 15.02
C VAL A 94 -4.67 4.79 14.35
N ILE A 95 -3.35 4.97 14.31
CA ILE A 95 -2.72 6.00 13.49
C ILE A 95 -1.98 5.32 12.34
N ILE A 96 -2.41 5.59 11.12
CA ILE A 96 -1.73 5.15 9.91
C ILE A 96 -0.76 6.24 9.50
N VAL A 97 0.53 5.92 9.43
CA VAL A 97 1.58 6.91 9.12
C VAL A 97 2.49 6.43 8.00
N GLY A 98 2.75 7.26 6.99
CA GLY A 98 3.69 6.92 5.93
C GLY A 98 3.79 7.91 4.78
N GLY A 99 4.71 7.63 3.86
CA GLY A 99 4.95 8.43 2.65
C GLY A 99 4.45 7.77 1.37
N SER A 100 4.08 6.50 1.41
CA SER A 100 3.73 5.71 0.22
C SER A 100 2.23 5.77 -0.07
N GLY A 101 1.82 6.68 -0.96
CA GLY A 101 0.41 6.85 -1.34
C GLY A 101 -0.26 5.57 -1.87
N LEU A 102 0.52 4.69 -2.52
CA LEU A 102 0.02 3.40 -3.00
C LEU A 102 -0.29 2.44 -1.84
N TYR A 103 0.52 2.43 -0.78
CA TYR A 103 0.29 1.64 0.43
C TYR A 103 -0.97 2.11 1.17
N VAL A 104 -1.15 3.43 1.30
CA VAL A 104 -2.37 4.02 1.86
C VAL A 104 -3.59 3.63 1.04
N LYS A 105 -3.51 3.72 -0.29
CA LYS A 105 -4.61 3.32 -1.17
C LYS A 105 -4.93 1.83 -1.07
N ALA A 106 -3.92 0.96 -1.07
CA ALA A 106 -4.10 -0.47 -0.92
C ALA A 106 -4.79 -0.83 0.40
N LEU A 107 -4.45 -0.12 1.47
CA LEU A 107 -5.01 -0.35 2.79
C LEU A 107 -6.45 0.13 2.93
N LEU A 108 -6.76 1.35 2.46
CA LEU A 108 -8.01 2.06 2.76
C LEU A 108 -9.04 2.06 1.61
N TYR A 109 -8.66 1.66 0.41
CA TYR A 109 -9.55 1.65 -0.76
C TYR A 109 -9.81 0.22 -1.23
N ASN A 110 -10.89 0.03 -1.99
CA ASN A 110 -11.22 -1.27 -2.58
C ASN A 110 -10.26 -1.63 -3.72
N TYR A 111 -8.98 -1.67 -3.40
CA TYR A 111 -7.93 -2.06 -4.32
C TYR A 111 -7.89 -3.59 -4.32
N VAL A 112 -8.43 -4.21 -5.36
CA VAL A 112 -8.39 -5.66 -5.51
C VAL A 112 -6.99 -6.02 -6.02
N LEU A 113 -6.16 -6.51 -5.10
CA LEU A 113 -4.88 -7.13 -5.42
C LEU A 113 -5.10 -8.63 -5.36
N GLU A 114 -4.72 -9.32 -6.40
CA GLU A 114 -4.76 -10.78 -6.46
C GLU A 114 -3.34 -11.32 -6.22
N ASP A 115 -3.30 -12.49 -5.61
CA ASP A 115 -2.05 -13.24 -5.46
C ASP A 115 -1.56 -13.59 -6.87
N LYS A 116 -0.45 -13.03 -7.28
CA LYS A 116 0.05 -13.21 -8.64
C LYS A 116 0.58 -14.63 -8.78
N LYS A 117 -0.04 -15.43 -9.63
CA LYS A 117 0.68 -16.52 -10.28
C LYS A 117 1.61 -15.84 -11.28
N GLU A 118 2.90 -15.87 -11.03
CA GLU A 118 3.89 -15.40 -12.00
C GLU A 118 3.76 -16.21 -13.28
N ILE A 119 3.13 -15.62 -14.28
CA ILE A 119 3.22 -16.11 -15.65
C ILE A 119 4.35 -15.30 -16.30
N ASP A 120 5.41 -15.99 -16.68
CA ASP A 120 6.50 -15.37 -17.44
C ASP A 120 6.03 -15.14 -18.88
N ILE A 121 5.55 -13.91 -19.13
CA ILE A 121 5.11 -13.50 -20.46
C ILE A 121 6.14 -12.54 -21.01
N ASP A 122 6.81 -12.95 -22.08
CA ASP A 122 7.75 -12.11 -22.80
C ASP A 122 7.01 -11.18 -23.78
N PHE A 123 7.13 -9.89 -23.58
CA PHE A 123 6.59 -8.85 -24.46
C PHE A 123 7.67 -8.19 -25.34
N SER A 124 8.91 -8.70 -25.35
CA SER A 124 10.05 -8.07 -26.03
C SER A 124 9.82 -7.88 -27.54
N GLU A 125 9.06 -8.78 -28.18
CA GLU A 125 8.76 -8.72 -29.61
C GLU A 125 7.71 -7.68 -30.00
N TYR A 126 6.97 -7.11 -29.00
CA TYR A 126 5.91 -6.15 -29.28
C TYR A 126 6.42 -4.71 -29.14
N SER A 127 6.07 -3.86 -30.11
CA SER A 127 6.23 -2.41 -29.99
C SER A 127 5.25 -1.83 -28.94
N ASN A 128 5.54 -0.62 -28.47
CA ASN A 128 4.65 0.07 -27.53
C ASN A 128 3.25 0.32 -28.12
N GLU A 129 3.17 0.55 -29.45
CA GLU A 129 1.90 0.77 -30.13
C GLU A 129 1.07 -0.51 -30.20
N GLU A 130 1.70 -1.66 -30.46
CA GLU A 130 1.01 -2.95 -30.44
C GLU A 130 0.52 -3.32 -29.04
N LEU A 131 1.34 -3.05 -28.02
CA LEU A 131 0.93 -3.24 -26.62
C LEU A 131 -0.26 -2.31 -26.27
N LYS A 132 -0.21 -1.05 -26.68
CA LYS A 132 -1.32 -0.11 -26.47
C LYS A 132 -2.61 -0.57 -27.16
N ASN A 133 -2.51 -1.05 -28.39
CA ASN A 133 -3.68 -1.58 -29.12
C ASN A 133 -4.28 -2.82 -28.43
N LYS A 134 -3.44 -3.72 -27.91
CA LYS A 134 -3.90 -4.86 -27.10
C LYS A 134 -4.61 -4.40 -25.82
N VAL A 135 -4.09 -3.38 -25.13
CA VAL A 135 -4.74 -2.80 -23.95
C VAL A 135 -6.09 -2.18 -24.31
N LEU A 136 -6.17 -1.39 -25.39
CA LEU A 136 -7.42 -0.76 -25.84
C LEU A 136 -8.48 -1.76 -26.32
N ALA A 137 -8.07 -2.92 -26.83
CA ALA A 137 -8.97 -4.00 -27.17
C ALA A 137 -9.65 -4.62 -25.92
N LEU A 138 -8.98 -4.57 -24.76
CA LEU A 138 -9.49 -5.08 -23.49
C LEU A 138 -10.19 -4.00 -22.65
N ASP A 139 -9.68 -2.78 -22.70
CA ASP A 139 -10.23 -1.59 -22.03
C ASP A 139 -10.15 -0.37 -22.96
N PRO A 140 -11.22 -0.11 -23.75
CA PRO A 140 -11.27 1.01 -24.68
C PRO A 140 -11.10 2.39 -24.03
N GLU A 141 -11.36 2.51 -22.72
CA GLU A 141 -11.23 3.76 -21.95
C GLU A 141 -9.86 3.90 -21.27
N SER A 142 -8.92 3.00 -21.53
CA SER A 142 -7.59 3.01 -20.89
C SER A 142 -6.82 4.29 -21.21
N ASP A 143 -6.42 5.01 -20.16
CA ASP A 143 -5.62 6.23 -20.20
C ASP A 143 -4.09 5.97 -20.15
N ILE A 144 -3.65 4.72 -20.23
CA ILE A 144 -2.22 4.38 -20.22
C ILE A 144 -1.54 4.96 -21.47
N HIS A 145 -0.58 5.85 -21.25
CA HIS A 145 0.15 6.49 -22.36
C HIS A 145 1.03 5.47 -23.09
N VAL A 146 1.11 5.56 -24.44
CA VAL A 146 1.85 4.62 -25.32
C VAL A 146 3.31 4.48 -24.92
N ASN A 147 3.96 5.55 -24.45
CA ASN A 147 5.36 5.53 -24.01
C ASN A 147 5.56 4.92 -22.61
N ASN A 148 4.51 4.52 -21.93
CA ASN A 148 4.61 3.87 -20.61
C ASN A 148 4.57 2.36 -20.76
N ARG A 149 5.62 1.80 -21.37
CA ARG A 149 5.76 0.37 -21.64
C ARG A 149 5.50 -0.49 -20.41
N GLN A 150 6.11 -0.12 -19.29
CA GLN A 150 5.95 -0.88 -18.03
C GLN A 150 4.48 -1.01 -17.58
N ARG A 151 3.69 0.07 -17.76
CA ARG A 151 2.25 0.01 -17.45
C ARG A 151 1.45 -0.79 -18.45
N LEU A 152 1.80 -0.72 -19.73
CA LEU A 152 1.15 -1.52 -20.78
C LEU A 152 1.37 -3.02 -20.55
N GLU A 153 2.61 -3.43 -20.32
CA GLU A 153 2.99 -4.80 -20.01
C GLU A 153 2.33 -5.28 -18.71
N GLY A 154 2.37 -4.46 -17.66
CA GLY A 154 1.75 -4.79 -16.37
C GLY A 154 0.23 -4.99 -16.47
N PHE A 155 -0.47 -4.19 -17.28
CA PHE A 155 -1.90 -4.34 -17.55
C PHE A 155 -2.20 -5.67 -18.26
N LEU A 156 -1.44 -5.96 -19.33
CA LEU A 156 -1.62 -7.18 -20.11
C LEU A 156 -1.24 -8.44 -19.29
N LYS A 157 -0.14 -8.40 -18.55
CA LYS A 157 0.25 -9.46 -17.61
C LYS A 157 -0.88 -9.78 -16.64
N HIS A 158 -1.40 -8.76 -15.98
CA HIS A 158 -2.51 -8.93 -15.05
C HIS A 158 -3.75 -9.55 -15.72
N HIS A 159 -4.08 -9.10 -16.93
CA HIS A 159 -5.22 -9.68 -17.67
C HIS A 159 -4.99 -11.15 -18.01
N TYR A 160 -3.79 -11.51 -18.48
CA TYR A 160 -3.48 -12.91 -18.82
C TYR A 160 -3.42 -13.81 -17.58
N GLU A 161 -2.98 -13.28 -16.43
CA GLU A 161 -2.93 -14.00 -15.15
C GLU A 161 -4.31 -14.24 -14.54
N THR A 162 -5.20 -13.25 -14.64
CA THR A 162 -6.46 -13.24 -13.88
C THR A 162 -7.71 -13.36 -14.73
N GLY A 163 -7.60 -13.12 -16.05
CA GLY A 163 -8.75 -12.99 -16.96
C GLY A 163 -9.56 -11.70 -16.73
N LYS A 164 -9.09 -10.80 -15.88
CA LYS A 164 -9.80 -9.56 -15.50
C LYS A 164 -9.10 -8.32 -16.04
N VAL A 165 -9.87 -7.24 -16.21
CA VAL A 165 -9.36 -5.92 -16.55
C VAL A 165 -9.24 -5.11 -15.27
N ILE A 166 -8.07 -4.45 -15.07
CA ILE A 166 -7.85 -3.55 -13.93
C ILE A 166 -8.75 -2.32 -14.12
N LYS A 167 -9.82 -2.20 -13.34
CA LYS A 167 -10.65 -0.99 -13.32
C LYS A 167 -10.21 -0.06 -12.19
N LYS A 168 -10.35 1.26 -12.38
CA LYS A 168 -10.23 2.23 -11.30
C LYS A 168 -11.26 1.88 -10.22
N THR A 169 -10.79 1.64 -9.01
CA THR A 169 -11.62 1.12 -7.91
C THR A 169 -12.02 2.24 -6.96
N ASP A 170 -13.26 2.19 -6.49
CA ASP A 170 -13.82 3.10 -5.49
C ASP A 170 -13.25 2.86 -4.08
N ALA A 171 -13.34 3.87 -3.21
CA ALA A 171 -12.91 3.73 -1.82
C ALA A 171 -13.69 2.61 -1.09
N VAL A 172 -13.00 1.82 -0.28
CA VAL A 172 -13.67 0.87 0.63
C VAL A 172 -14.45 1.69 1.63
N SER A 173 -15.77 1.55 1.63
CA SER A 173 -16.57 2.06 2.70
C SER A 173 -16.31 1.21 3.96
N TYR A 174 -15.30 1.57 4.74
CA TYR A 174 -15.33 1.20 6.14
C TYR A 174 -16.50 1.98 6.74
N THR A 175 -17.65 1.35 6.84
CA THR A 175 -18.91 1.95 7.31
C THR A 175 -18.82 2.58 8.70
N HIS A 176 -17.66 2.53 9.33
CA HIS A 176 -17.35 3.13 10.64
C HIS A 176 -16.33 4.29 10.57
N LEU A 177 -15.79 4.62 9.40
CA LEU A 177 -14.90 5.77 9.21
C LEU A 177 -15.73 6.98 8.80
N ARG A 178 -16.30 7.70 9.78
CA ARG A 178 -16.75 9.09 9.53
C ARG A 178 -15.52 9.98 9.63
N ALA A 179 -15.09 10.53 8.48
CA ALA A 179 -14.22 11.70 8.48
C ALA A 179 -15.00 12.86 9.10
N HIS A 180 -14.48 13.46 10.13
CA HIS A 180 -14.87 14.77 10.67
C HIS A 180 -13.81 15.77 10.30
#